data_ff168699618559ca2805827a41455917
#
_entry.id   ff168699618559ca2805827a41455917
#
_cell.length_a   1.000
_cell.length_b   1.000
_cell.length_c   1.000
_cell.angle_alpha   90.00
_cell.angle_beta   90.00
_cell.angle_gamma   90.00
#
_symmetry.space_group_name_H-M   'P 1'
#
loop_
_entity.id
_entity.type
_entity.pdbx_description
1 polymer ?
#
loop_
_entity_poly.entity_id
_entity_poly.type
_entity_poly.pdbx_seq_one_letter_code
_entity_poly.pdbx_strand_id
1 'polypeptide(L)'
;MYLGEKLIKREPFRWGIVGGGKTSQVGYKHRLGAMRDNTSFLLTAAAFDVDAERGREFGVSLGMDADRCYPDYKTMFEEEAKREDGIEVVDVATPNFLHYEVTKAALEAGLHVICEKPLFFEAEQGEEIKKLAEEKGKIVAVTYGFSGFDMLKQMRAMVTSGKLGKINMIELRYAHGFGCDPEGDVKCEGQKWRVNPAKVGKAFVLGDLSTHTYYMSQLICPDQKLKEVLCDRQAFVGSRYPLEDNAYVLMHYEDGAVGRMWCSCVNAGDMSSQHIRIVGSKASLEWNDARPDVVKYQIQGQPEQLLYRGLDYLDASAQEDERIGALHYTGLIDSWSNLYKRFAIVMDAKDRGDEETVKNVIYPDLEHGIDGIKWINACAESA
;
A
#
# COMPACT_ATOMS: atom_id res chain seq x y z
N MET A 1 -22.42 -7.57 -5.41
CA MET A 1 -22.73 -7.48 -3.98
C MET A 1 -21.47 -7.01 -3.26
N TYR A 2 -21.54 -5.94 -2.51
CA TYR A 2 -20.39 -5.38 -1.81
C TYR A 2 -19.86 -6.34 -0.75
N LEU A 3 -18.56 -6.59 -0.77
CA LEU A 3 -17.90 -7.44 0.21
C LEU A 3 -18.22 -7.01 1.65
N GLY A 4 -18.18 -5.70 1.94
CA GLY A 4 -18.41 -5.16 3.28
C GLY A 4 -19.82 -5.29 3.84
N GLU A 5 -20.86 -5.33 3.02
CA GLU A 5 -22.22 -5.51 3.52
C GLU A 5 -22.48 -6.89 4.14
N LYS A 6 -21.66 -7.88 3.75
CA LYS A 6 -21.80 -9.24 4.25
C LYS A 6 -20.88 -9.59 5.40
N LEU A 7 -19.71 -8.95 5.49
CA LEU A 7 -18.61 -9.42 6.33
C LEU A 7 -18.34 -8.56 7.56
N ILE A 8 -18.65 -7.27 7.51
CA ILE A 8 -18.56 -6.41 8.68
C ILE A 8 -19.91 -6.45 9.40
N LYS A 9 -19.95 -7.06 10.59
CA LYS A 9 -21.17 -7.27 11.39
C LYS A 9 -21.22 -6.38 12.63
N ARG A 10 -20.47 -5.27 12.62
CA ARG A 10 -20.32 -4.37 13.77
C ARG A 10 -20.45 -2.91 13.35
N GLU A 11 -20.56 -2.02 14.33
CA GLU A 11 -20.38 -0.57 14.13
C GLU A 11 -18.98 -0.27 13.60
N PRO A 12 -18.78 0.86 12.90
CA PRO A 12 -17.46 1.26 12.40
C PRO A 12 -16.39 1.21 13.49
N PHE A 13 -15.19 0.78 13.14
CA PHE A 13 -14.05 0.86 14.04
C PHE A 13 -13.76 2.30 14.45
N ARG A 14 -13.63 2.55 15.74
CA ARG A 14 -13.09 3.82 16.25
C ARG A 14 -11.61 3.88 15.89
N TRP A 15 -11.29 4.80 15.00
CA TRP A 15 -10.02 4.84 14.30
C TRP A 15 -9.19 6.05 14.73
N GLY A 16 -7.92 5.81 15.04
CA GLY A 16 -6.91 6.84 15.31
C GLY A 16 -5.95 7.01 14.14
N ILE A 17 -5.32 8.18 14.01
CA ILE A 17 -4.26 8.42 13.03
C ILE A 17 -3.05 9.09 13.69
N VAL A 18 -1.85 8.60 13.40
CA VAL A 18 -0.57 9.19 13.79
C VAL A 18 0.13 9.72 12.55
N GLY A 19 0.46 11.01 12.53
CA GLY A 19 0.90 11.69 11.32
C GLY A 19 -0.26 12.04 10.40
N GLY A 20 -0.01 12.18 9.11
CA GLY A 20 -1.08 12.46 8.13
C GLY A 20 -1.73 13.85 8.26
N GLY A 21 -1.09 14.80 8.97
CA GLY A 21 -1.57 16.15 9.22
C GLY A 21 -1.59 17.05 7.98
N LYS A 22 -1.75 18.36 8.19
CA LYS A 22 -1.97 19.38 7.15
C LYS A 22 -0.92 19.39 6.05
N THR A 23 0.34 19.10 6.39
CA THR A 23 1.49 19.09 5.44
C THR A 23 1.75 17.72 4.80
N SER A 24 0.99 16.70 5.18
CA SER A 24 1.16 15.33 4.68
C SER A 24 0.59 15.16 3.28
N GLN A 25 1.34 14.48 2.40
CA GLN A 25 0.87 14.12 1.06
C GLN A 25 -0.04 12.90 1.03
N VAL A 26 -0.03 12.08 2.10
CA VAL A 26 -0.80 10.83 2.14
C VAL A 26 -1.99 10.88 3.10
N GLY A 27 -1.95 11.73 4.13
CA GLY A 27 -2.98 11.77 5.16
C GLY A 27 -4.41 11.96 4.66
N TYR A 28 -4.61 12.75 3.60
CA TYR A 28 -5.93 12.89 2.99
C TYR A 28 -6.39 11.62 2.27
N LYS A 29 -5.47 10.81 1.71
CA LYS A 29 -5.79 9.53 1.05
C LYS A 29 -6.27 8.51 2.07
N HIS A 30 -5.62 8.44 3.23
CA HIS A 30 -6.06 7.61 4.36
C HIS A 30 -7.47 7.99 4.79
N ARG A 31 -7.71 9.28 5.06
CA ARG A 31 -9.04 9.74 5.49
C ARG A 31 -10.12 9.49 4.44
N LEU A 32 -9.86 9.82 3.17
CA LEU A 32 -10.83 9.57 2.10
C LEU A 32 -11.06 8.08 1.87
N GLY A 33 -10.01 7.25 1.93
CA GLY A 33 -10.11 5.80 1.77
C GLY A 33 -10.91 5.17 2.91
N ALA A 34 -10.57 5.50 4.15
CA ALA A 34 -11.17 4.91 5.34
C ALA A 34 -12.65 5.31 5.54
N MET A 35 -12.99 6.58 5.25
CA MET A 35 -14.29 7.17 5.62
C MET A 35 -15.28 7.24 4.47
N ARG A 36 -14.90 6.85 3.24
CA ARG A 36 -15.74 7.03 2.05
C ARG A 36 -17.13 6.43 2.18
N ASP A 37 -17.23 5.22 2.72
CA ASP A 37 -18.48 4.50 2.85
C ASP A 37 -19.17 4.73 4.20
N ASN A 38 -18.51 5.42 5.15
CA ASN A 38 -18.95 5.68 6.54
C ASN A 38 -19.37 4.41 7.31
N THR A 39 -18.93 3.24 6.87
CA THR A 39 -19.36 1.95 7.43
C THR A 39 -18.24 1.17 8.08
N SER A 40 -16.99 1.52 7.80
CA SER A 40 -15.83 0.74 8.22
C SER A 40 -15.03 1.41 9.32
N PHE A 41 -14.80 2.71 9.22
CA PHE A 41 -13.97 3.48 10.15
C PHE A 41 -14.60 4.83 10.49
N LEU A 42 -14.48 5.20 11.75
CA LEU A 42 -14.86 6.52 12.27
C LEU A 42 -13.60 7.19 12.82
N LEU A 43 -13.19 8.33 12.25
CA LEU A 43 -12.05 9.10 12.75
C LEU A 43 -12.38 9.66 14.13
N THR A 44 -11.69 9.15 15.15
CA THR A 44 -12.02 9.36 16.54
C THR A 44 -10.91 10.11 17.28
N ALA A 45 -9.64 9.79 17.04
CA ALA A 45 -8.49 10.39 17.70
C ALA A 45 -7.36 10.66 16.72
N ALA A 46 -6.46 11.60 17.03
CA ALA A 46 -5.31 11.85 16.18
C ALA A 46 -4.12 12.46 16.94
N ALA A 47 -2.91 12.13 16.46
CA ALA A 47 -1.66 12.83 16.72
C ALA A 47 -1.08 13.27 15.37
N PHE A 48 -1.59 14.35 14.80
CA PHE A 48 -1.39 14.72 13.40
C PHE A 48 -0.02 15.30 13.07
N ASP A 49 0.62 15.96 14.00
CA ASP A 49 1.81 16.76 13.73
C ASP A 49 2.78 16.74 14.91
N VAL A 50 4.08 16.94 14.65
CA VAL A 50 5.10 17.16 15.69
C VAL A 50 4.90 18.49 16.41
N ASP A 51 4.25 19.46 15.79
CA ASP A 51 3.73 20.67 16.41
C ASP A 51 2.32 20.39 16.93
N ALA A 52 2.18 20.26 18.23
CA ALA A 52 0.94 19.86 18.89
C ALA A 52 -0.22 20.84 18.63
N GLU A 53 0.05 22.15 18.58
CA GLU A 53 -0.98 23.17 18.34
C GLU A 53 -1.48 23.08 16.90
N ARG A 54 -0.59 23.01 15.91
CA ARG A 54 -0.91 22.83 14.50
C ARG A 54 -1.67 21.53 14.25
N GLY A 55 -1.28 20.45 14.92
CA GLY A 55 -1.98 19.16 14.87
C GLY A 55 -3.39 19.26 15.42
N ARG A 56 -3.57 19.92 16.55
CA ARG A 56 -4.88 20.15 17.18
C ARG A 56 -5.80 21.02 16.35
N GLU A 57 -5.30 22.16 15.87
CA GLU A 57 -6.07 23.05 14.99
C GLU A 57 -6.53 22.31 13.72
N PHE A 58 -5.65 21.50 13.15
CA PHE A 58 -5.99 20.70 11.99
C PHE A 58 -7.08 19.68 12.29
N GLY A 59 -6.99 18.95 13.41
CA GLY A 59 -8.02 17.99 13.83
C GLY A 59 -9.39 18.66 14.04
N VAL A 60 -9.43 19.78 14.74
CA VAL A 60 -10.64 20.59 14.94
C VAL A 60 -11.22 21.06 13.60
N SER A 61 -10.38 21.44 12.65
CA SER A 61 -10.84 21.84 11.30
C SER A 61 -11.48 20.69 10.50
N LEU A 62 -11.20 19.43 10.88
CA LEU A 62 -11.84 18.24 10.33
C LEU A 62 -13.14 17.84 11.09
N GLY A 63 -13.53 18.61 12.11
CA GLY A 63 -14.71 18.33 12.94
C GLY A 63 -14.45 17.37 14.11
N MET A 64 -13.18 17.10 14.44
CA MET A 64 -12.83 16.26 15.57
C MET A 64 -12.99 17.00 16.92
N ASP A 65 -13.22 16.25 17.97
CA ASP A 65 -13.17 16.75 19.33
C ASP A 65 -11.74 17.20 19.66
N ALA A 66 -11.60 18.43 20.16
CA ALA A 66 -10.32 19.01 20.51
C ALA A 66 -9.55 18.20 21.56
N ASP A 67 -10.27 17.52 22.46
CA ASP A 67 -9.71 16.70 23.54
C ASP A 67 -9.20 15.33 23.03
N ARG A 68 -9.50 15.01 21.77
CA ARG A 68 -9.00 13.79 21.08
C ARG A 68 -7.96 14.10 20.00
N CYS A 69 -7.46 15.33 19.99
CA CYS A 69 -6.32 15.75 19.17
C CYS A 69 -5.08 15.87 20.07
N TYR A 70 -4.25 14.83 20.06
CA TYR A 70 -3.14 14.64 20.99
C TYR A 70 -1.83 15.23 20.49
N PRO A 71 -0.91 15.61 21.40
CA PRO A 71 0.40 16.17 21.04
C PRO A 71 1.33 15.14 20.41
N ASP A 72 1.19 13.87 20.76
CA ASP A 72 2.00 12.76 20.26
C ASP A 72 1.26 11.42 20.40
N TYR A 73 1.79 10.39 19.75
CA TYR A 73 1.15 9.06 19.71
C TYR A 73 1.16 8.33 21.05
N LYS A 74 2.17 8.57 21.91
CA LYS A 74 2.25 7.91 23.22
C LYS A 74 1.12 8.39 24.12
N THR A 75 1.00 9.73 24.21
CA THR A 75 -0.10 10.37 24.93
C THR A 75 -1.46 9.89 24.36
N MET A 76 -1.59 9.82 23.03
CA MET A 76 -2.83 9.33 22.41
C MET A 76 -3.15 7.90 22.86
N PHE A 77 -2.22 6.97 22.79
CA PHE A 77 -2.46 5.58 23.16
C PHE A 77 -2.75 5.42 24.65
N GLU A 78 -2.03 6.15 25.51
CA GLU A 78 -2.26 6.13 26.96
C GLU A 78 -3.63 6.67 27.36
N GLU A 79 -4.09 7.77 26.76
CA GLU A 79 -5.37 8.38 27.07
C GLU A 79 -6.56 7.61 26.46
N GLU A 80 -6.40 7.14 25.21
CA GLU A 80 -7.44 6.35 24.55
C GLU A 80 -7.65 4.99 25.23
N ALA A 81 -6.60 4.37 25.78
CA ALA A 81 -6.71 3.12 26.51
C ALA A 81 -7.53 3.23 27.82
N LYS A 82 -7.71 4.43 28.37
CA LYS A 82 -8.51 4.68 29.58
C LYS A 82 -10.00 4.87 29.29
N ARG A 83 -10.36 5.01 28.02
CA ARG A 83 -11.72 5.35 27.60
C ARG A 83 -12.53 4.11 27.25
N GLU A 84 -13.79 4.08 27.62
CA GLU A 84 -14.73 3.05 27.15
C GLU A 84 -14.98 3.12 25.63
N ASP A 85 -14.91 4.35 25.07
CA ASP A 85 -15.04 4.66 23.65
C ASP A 85 -13.68 4.88 22.96
N GLY A 86 -12.61 4.34 23.51
CA GLY A 86 -11.26 4.46 22.97
C GLY A 86 -11.09 3.88 21.57
N ILE A 87 -10.01 4.25 20.88
CA ILE A 87 -9.73 3.74 19.54
C ILE A 87 -9.43 2.24 19.54
N GLU A 88 -9.73 1.57 18.44
CA GLU A 88 -9.55 0.13 18.25
C GLU A 88 -8.51 -0.17 17.16
N VAL A 89 -8.29 0.80 16.28
CA VAL A 89 -7.37 0.73 15.14
C VAL A 89 -6.59 2.02 15.05
N VAL A 90 -5.33 1.95 14.69
CA VAL A 90 -4.51 3.14 14.39
C VAL A 90 -3.88 3.04 13.01
N ASP A 91 -3.85 4.18 12.34
CA ASP A 91 -3.16 4.39 11.08
C ASP A 91 -1.82 5.09 11.33
N VAL A 92 -0.73 4.52 10.85
CA VAL A 92 0.62 5.05 10.96
C VAL A 92 0.99 5.70 9.63
N ALA A 93 0.68 6.99 9.51
CA ALA A 93 0.93 7.83 8.34
C ALA A 93 2.07 8.83 8.56
N THR A 94 3.09 8.39 9.27
CA THR A 94 4.31 9.13 9.62
C THR A 94 5.38 9.01 8.53
N PRO A 95 6.50 9.73 8.61
CA PRO A 95 7.71 9.39 7.86
C PRO A 95 8.24 7.98 8.22
N ASN A 96 8.91 7.32 7.26
CA ASN A 96 9.34 5.92 7.35
C ASN A 96 10.06 5.55 8.65
N PHE A 97 10.95 6.40 9.14
CA PHE A 97 11.78 6.12 10.33
C PHE A 97 10.98 5.96 11.64
N LEU A 98 9.70 6.37 11.65
CA LEU A 98 8.81 6.22 12.79
C LEU A 98 7.87 5.02 12.70
N HIS A 99 7.77 4.37 11.53
CA HIS A 99 6.80 3.30 11.31
C HIS A 99 6.93 2.17 12.34
N TYR A 100 8.15 1.70 12.58
CA TYR A 100 8.40 0.59 13.50
C TYR A 100 8.02 0.93 14.95
N GLU A 101 8.51 2.05 15.47
CA GLU A 101 8.27 2.43 16.86
C GLU A 101 6.78 2.68 17.15
N VAL A 102 6.09 3.37 16.22
CA VAL A 102 4.65 3.67 16.37
C VAL A 102 3.82 2.39 16.24
N THR A 103 4.15 1.52 15.28
CA THR A 103 3.47 0.22 15.12
C THR A 103 3.62 -0.66 16.34
N LYS A 104 4.84 -0.73 16.89
CA LYS A 104 5.12 -1.50 18.12
C LYS A 104 4.29 -0.99 19.30
N ALA A 105 4.35 0.31 19.56
CA ALA A 105 3.59 0.94 20.65
C ALA A 105 2.06 0.74 20.51
N ALA A 106 1.55 0.79 19.28
CA ALA A 106 0.14 0.55 18.99
C ALA A 106 -0.28 -0.90 19.30
N LEU A 107 0.52 -1.88 18.90
CA LEU A 107 0.27 -3.29 19.22
C LEU A 107 0.36 -3.56 20.73
N GLU A 108 1.34 -2.95 21.42
CA GLU A 108 1.46 -3.02 22.88
C GLU A 108 0.21 -2.46 23.59
N ALA A 109 -0.38 -1.40 23.03
CA ALA A 109 -1.65 -0.83 23.47
C ALA A 109 -2.90 -1.66 23.08
N GLY A 110 -2.73 -2.78 22.36
CA GLY A 110 -3.82 -3.67 21.96
C GLY A 110 -4.63 -3.20 20.74
N LEU A 111 -4.06 -2.36 19.89
CA LEU A 111 -4.71 -1.82 18.70
C LEU A 111 -4.37 -2.66 17.45
N HIS A 112 -5.31 -2.75 16.51
CA HIS A 112 -4.98 -3.11 15.14
C HIS A 112 -4.21 -1.97 14.48
N VAL A 113 -3.35 -2.28 13.50
CA VAL A 113 -2.49 -1.29 12.86
C VAL A 113 -2.67 -1.31 11.34
N ILE A 114 -2.78 -0.12 10.76
CA ILE A 114 -2.62 0.13 9.33
C ILE A 114 -1.35 0.98 9.20
N CYS A 115 -0.33 0.47 8.52
CA CYS A 115 0.96 1.16 8.41
C CYS A 115 1.26 1.56 6.97
N GLU A 116 1.79 2.79 6.78
CA GLU A 116 2.29 3.24 5.48
C GLU A 116 3.47 2.38 5.01
N LYS A 117 3.60 2.31 3.70
CA LYS A 117 4.74 1.69 3.01
C LYS A 117 5.92 2.69 2.85
N PRO A 118 7.17 2.24 2.69
CA PRO A 118 7.63 0.89 3.03
C PRO A 118 7.47 0.63 4.52
N LEU A 119 7.21 -0.61 4.88
CA LEU A 119 6.77 -0.95 6.24
C LEU A 119 7.80 -0.50 7.31
N PHE A 120 9.05 -0.95 7.23
CA PHE A 120 10.14 -0.63 8.15
C PHE A 120 11.46 -0.53 7.37
N PHE A 121 12.60 -0.43 8.08
CA PHE A 121 13.91 -0.40 7.45
C PHE A 121 14.57 -1.77 7.34
N GLU A 122 14.40 -2.61 8.36
CA GLU A 122 15.04 -3.93 8.43
C GLU A 122 14.00 -5.04 8.57
N ALA A 123 14.28 -6.18 7.95
CA ALA A 123 13.36 -7.32 7.96
C ALA A 123 13.17 -7.89 9.37
N GLU A 124 14.19 -7.81 10.22
CA GLU A 124 14.17 -8.25 11.62
C GLU A 124 13.13 -7.49 12.43
N GLN A 125 12.94 -6.19 12.15
CA GLN A 125 11.86 -5.39 12.76
C GLN A 125 10.49 -5.96 12.39
N GLY A 126 10.34 -6.41 11.14
CA GLY A 126 9.11 -7.06 10.67
C GLY A 126 8.83 -8.36 11.40
N GLU A 127 9.84 -9.21 11.58
CA GLU A 127 9.71 -10.48 12.30
C GLU A 127 9.40 -10.27 13.80
N GLU A 128 9.92 -9.21 14.42
CA GLU A 128 9.56 -8.83 15.79
C GLU A 128 8.10 -8.41 15.90
N ILE A 129 7.66 -7.52 15.00
CA ILE A 129 6.27 -7.05 14.94
C ILE A 129 5.29 -8.19 14.65
N LYS A 130 5.68 -9.16 13.83
CA LYS A 130 4.87 -10.36 13.56
C LYS A 130 4.59 -11.14 14.84
N LYS A 131 5.62 -11.42 15.63
CA LYS A 131 5.46 -12.11 16.92
C LYS A 131 4.56 -11.32 17.87
N LEU A 132 4.78 -10.01 17.98
CA LEU A 132 3.97 -9.16 18.83
C LEU A 132 2.51 -9.10 18.38
N ALA A 133 2.25 -9.00 17.07
CA ALA A 133 0.89 -9.00 16.52
C ALA A 133 0.17 -10.33 16.79
N GLU A 134 0.86 -11.46 16.67
CA GLU A 134 0.34 -12.79 17.02
C GLU A 134 0.03 -12.88 18.52
N GLU A 135 0.94 -12.46 19.41
CA GLU A 135 0.75 -12.44 20.86
C GLU A 135 -0.44 -11.57 21.29
N LYS A 136 -0.62 -10.44 20.64
CA LYS A 136 -1.73 -9.52 20.92
C LYS A 136 -3.04 -9.89 20.21
N GLY A 137 -3.02 -10.85 19.30
CA GLY A 137 -4.16 -11.22 18.47
C GLY A 137 -4.64 -10.09 17.55
N LYS A 138 -3.71 -9.26 17.03
CA LYS A 138 -4.02 -8.09 16.22
C LYS A 138 -3.52 -8.21 14.78
N ILE A 139 -4.16 -7.48 13.89
CA ILE A 139 -3.79 -7.38 12.47
C ILE A 139 -2.87 -6.18 12.26
N VAL A 140 -1.83 -6.36 11.46
CA VAL A 140 -1.05 -5.29 10.84
C VAL A 140 -1.26 -5.36 9.33
N ALA A 141 -1.80 -4.29 8.74
CA ALA A 141 -2.03 -4.14 7.32
C ALA A 141 -1.11 -3.05 6.75
N VAL A 142 -0.71 -3.16 5.49
CA VAL A 142 0.21 -2.21 4.83
C VAL A 142 -0.49 -1.48 3.69
N THR A 143 -0.33 -0.15 3.60
CA THR A 143 -1.04 0.67 2.61
C THR A 143 -0.37 0.69 1.24
N TYR A 144 -0.38 -0.43 0.53
CA TYR A 144 -0.06 -0.44 -0.90
C TYR A 144 -1.26 0.08 -1.72
N GLY A 145 -1.51 1.38 -1.63
CA GLY A 145 -2.75 2.05 -2.03
C GLY A 145 -3.24 1.81 -3.47
N PHE A 146 -2.37 1.41 -4.40
CA PHE A 146 -2.75 1.08 -5.77
C PHE A 146 -3.27 -0.35 -5.94
N SER A 147 -3.04 -1.23 -4.98
CA SER A 147 -3.40 -2.65 -5.10
C SER A 147 -4.89 -2.94 -4.92
N GLY A 148 -5.67 -1.95 -4.52
CA GLY A 148 -7.14 -2.08 -4.40
C GLY A 148 -7.92 -1.93 -5.71
N PHE A 149 -7.27 -1.70 -6.85
CA PHE A 149 -7.97 -1.68 -8.14
C PHE A 149 -8.52 -3.06 -8.51
N ASP A 150 -9.79 -3.13 -8.89
CA ASP A 150 -10.51 -4.37 -9.17
C ASP A 150 -9.86 -5.20 -10.29
N MET A 151 -9.33 -4.51 -11.32
CA MET A 151 -8.74 -5.18 -12.47
C MET A 151 -7.44 -5.93 -12.16
N LEU A 152 -6.75 -5.61 -11.05
CA LEU A 152 -5.60 -6.41 -10.58
C LEU A 152 -6.05 -7.79 -10.07
N LYS A 153 -7.23 -7.87 -9.45
CA LYS A 153 -7.83 -9.15 -9.04
C LYS A 153 -8.27 -9.96 -10.25
N GLN A 154 -8.79 -9.30 -11.30
CA GLN A 154 -9.05 -9.96 -12.57
C GLN A 154 -7.78 -10.57 -13.16
N MET A 155 -6.67 -9.83 -13.17
CA MET A 155 -5.37 -10.35 -13.62
C MET A 155 -4.95 -11.56 -12.77
N ARG A 156 -5.05 -11.47 -11.43
CA ARG A 156 -4.78 -12.59 -10.52
C ARG A 156 -5.60 -13.82 -10.88
N ALA A 157 -6.91 -13.68 -11.03
CA ALA A 157 -7.80 -14.80 -11.37
C ALA A 157 -7.41 -15.47 -12.70
N MET A 158 -6.99 -14.67 -13.69
CA MET A 158 -6.54 -15.20 -14.98
C MET A 158 -5.19 -15.91 -14.90
N VAL A 159 -4.26 -15.42 -14.07
CA VAL A 159 -2.97 -16.07 -13.82
C VAL A 159 -3.19 -17.39 -13.07
N THR A 160 -3.87 -17.36 -11.94
CA THR A 160 -4.08 -18.54 -11.08
C THR A 160 -4.93 -19.62 -11.72
N SER A 161 -5.85 -19.27 -12.65
CA SER A 161 -6.61 -20.25 -13.44
C SER A 161 -5.81 -20.85 -14.61
N GLY A 162 -4.55 -20.46 -14.81
CA GLY A 162 -3.68 -21.00 -15.86
C GLY A 162 -3.99 -20.49 -17.28
N LYS A 163 -4.81 -19.45 -17.45
CA LYS A 163 -5.13 -18.87 -18.77
C LYS A 163 -3.89 -18.38 -19.54
N LEU A 164 -2.83 -17.96 -18.82
CA LEU A 164 -1.59 -17.52 -19.43
C LEU A 164 -0.61 -18.68 -19.74
N GLY A 165 -0.87 -19.88 -19.25
CA GLY A 165 0.10 -20.97 -19.22
C GLY A 165 1.20 -20.72 -18.16
N LYS A 166 2.40 -21.29 -18.33
CA LYS A 166 3.54 -21.02 -17.48
C LYS A 166 3.95 -19.55 -17.61
N ILE A 167 4.16 -18.87 -16.49
CA ILE A 167 4.65 -17.49 -16.50
C ILE A 167 6.14 -17.51 -16.88
N ASN A 168 6.49 -16.70 -17.86
CA ASN A 168 7.86 -16.56 -18.37
C ASN A 168 8.48 -15.24 -17.95
N MET A 169 7.70 -14.12 -18.04
CA MET A 169 8.25 -12.78 -17.81
C MET A 169 7.24 -11.91 -17.04
N ILE A 170 7.77 -11.05 -16.14
CA ILE A 170 7.06 -10.03 -15.39
C ILE A 170 7.74 -8.69 -15.65
N GLU A 171 7.04 -7.77 -16.31
CA GLU A 171 7.56 -6.44 -16.65
C GLU A 171 6.82 -5.39 -15.80
N LEU A 172 7.60 -4.61 -15.07
CA LEU A 172 7.10 -3.64 -14.09
C LEU A 172 7.70 -2.26 -14.37
N ARG A 173 6.88 -1.23 -14.21
CA ARG A 173 7.32 0.15 -14.30
C ARG A 173 6.56 1.01 -13.30
N TYR A 174 7.28 1.92 -12.63
CA TYR A 174 6.69 3.09 -11.98
C TYR A 174 7.64 4.27 -12.13
N ALA A 175 7.37 5.12 -13.11
CA ALA A 175 8.26 6.22 -13.45
C ALA A 175 7.47 7.49 -13.73
N HIS A 176 7.85 8.61 -13.11
CA HIS A 176 7.26 9.93 -13.30
C HIS A 176 8.33 11.04 -13.24
N GLY A 177 7.95 12.28 -13.58
CA GLY A 177 8.85 13.42 -13.65
C GLY A 177 8.77 14.40 -12.45
N PHE A 178 8.05 14.10 -11.39
CA PHE A 178 7.86 15.05 -10.27
C PHE A 178 9.14 15.38 -9.50
N GLY A 179 10.15 14.54 -9.56
CA GLY A 179 11.45 14.76 -8.94
C GLY A 179 12.50 15.40 -9.85
N CYS A 180 12.14 15.87 -11.05
CA CYS A 180 13.10 16.53 -11.96
C CYS A 180 13.61 17.87 -11.41
N ASP A 181 12.81 18.56 -10.59
CA ASP A 181 13.21 19.81 -9.94
C ASP A 181 13.77 19.52 -8.54
N PRO A 182 15.10 19.67 -8.33
CA PRO A 182 15.70 19.44 -7.00
C PRO A 182 15.24 20.44 -5.94
N GLU A 183 14.75 21.62 -6.33
CA GLU A 183 14.18 22.55 -5.38
C GLU A 183 12.90 22.01 -4.74
N GLY A 184 12.17 21.11 -5.43
CA GLY A 184 10.99 20.44 -4.90
C GLY A 184 11.30 19.64 -3.63
N ASP A 185 12.50 19.07 -3.51
CA ASP A 185 12.92 18.26 -2.36
C ASP A 185 12.97 19.08 -1.05
N VAL A 186 13.14 20.39 -1.13
CA VAL A 186 13.31 21.27 0.02
C VAL A 186 12.20 22.29 0.23
N LYS A 187 11.35 22.52 -0.78
CA LYS A 187 10.23 23.49 -0.71
C LYS A 187 9.13 23.06 0.27
N CYS A 188 8.85 21.76 0.34
CA CYS A 188 7.82 21.23 1.24
C CYS A 188 8.48 20.56 2.46
N GLU A 189 8.26 21.12 3.64
CA GLU A 189 8.85 20.62 4.88
C GLU A 189 8.49 19.15 5.15
N GLY A 190 7.26 18.76 4.83
CA GLY A 190 6.78 17.39 4.95
C GLY A 190 7.44 16.39 3.98
N GLN A 191 8.31 16.85 3.05
CA GLN A 191 8.98 16.00 2.07
C GLN A 191 10.49 15.90 2.26
N LYS A 192 11.12 16.84 2.97
CA LYS A 192 12.58 16.89 3.19
C LYS A 192 13.17 15.59 3.72
N TRP A 193 12.40 14.84 4.48
CA TRP A 193 12.84 13.57 5.02
C TRP A 193 13.09 12.49 3.97
N ARG A 194 12.41 12.57 2.79
CA ARG A 194 12.52 11.57 1.71
C ARG A 194 13.89 11.51 1.05
N VAL A 195 14.61 12.61 1.07
CA VAL A 195 15.97 12.72 0.52
C VAL A 195 17.05 12.71 1.60
N ASN A 196 16.68 12.36 2.84
CA ASN A 196 17.62 12.18 3.95
C ASN A 196 17.82 10.69 4.24
N PRO A 197 19.01 10.11 3.98
CA PRO A 197 19.26 8.67 4.17
C PRO A 197 18.94 8.16 5.59
N ALA A 198 19.19 8.98 6.63
CA ALA A 198 18.88 8.60 8.01
C ALA A 198 17.36 8.48 8.29
N LYS A 199 16.52 9.04 7.42
CA LYS A 199 15.07 9.09 7.62
C LYS A 199 14.29 8.24 6.60
N VAL A 200 14.86 7.99 5.43
CA VAL A 200 14.20 7.21 4.37
C VAL A 200 14.70 5.77 4.30
N GLY A 201 15.88 5.48 4.85
CA GLY A 201 16.53 4.18 4.79
C GLY A 201 17.52 4.07 3.62
N LYS A 202 17.76 2.85 3.14
CA LYS A 202 18.79 2.52 2.14
C LYS A 202 18.46 2.98 0.70
N ALA A 203 17.19 3.36 0.44
CA ALA A 203 16.71 3.63 -0.91
C ALA A 203 15.64 4.73 -0.92
N PHE A 204 15.57 5.49 -2.00
CA PHE A 204 14.53 6.50 -2.21
C PHE A 204 13.43 5.97 -3.13
N VAL A 205 13.63 5.97 -4.46
CA VAL A 205 12.56 5.59 -5.39
C VAL A 205 12.25 4.09 -5.36
N LEU A 206 13.19 3.24 -4.99
CA LEU A 206 12.93 1.82 -4.74
C LEU A 206 11.94 1.64 -3.58
N GLY A 207 12.10 2.41 -2.50
CA GLY A 207 11.18 2.38 -1.36
C GLY A 207 9.88 3.14 -1.61
N ASP A 208 9.94 4.33 -2.23
CA ASP A 208 8.76 5.18 -2.37
C ASP A 208 7.83 4.73 -3.52
N LEU A 209 8.38 4.33 -4.66
CA LEU A 209 7.62 4.01 -5.86
C LEU A 209 7.49 2.50 -6.09
N SER A 210 8.61 1.83 -6.25
CA SER A 210 8.62 0.49 -6.80
C SER A 210 8.07 -0.59 -5.87
N THR A 211 8.04 -0.38 -4.56
CA THR A 211 7.37 -1.30 -3.61
C THR A 211 5.89 -1.49 -3.91
N HIS A 212 5.20 -0.45 -4.39
CA HIS A 212 3.81 -0.58 -4.82
C HIS A 212 3.69 -1.58 -5.98
N THR A 213 4.48 -1.38 -7.03
CA THR A 213 4.41 -2.22 -8.24
C THR A 213 4.94 -3.63 -7.97
N TYR A 214 5.95 -3.76 -7.10
CA TYR A 214 6.44 -5.06 -6.65
C TYR A 214 5.33 -5.84 -5.92
N TYR A 215 4.68 -5.24 -4.92
CA TYR A 215 3.56 -5.88 -4.24
C TYR A 215 2.41 -6.23 -5.21
N MET A 216 2.07 -5.34 -6.15
CA MET A 216 1.03 -5.63 -7.14
C MET A 216 1.40 -6.84 -8.02
N SER A 217 2.69 -7.06 -8.32
CA SER A 217 3.12 -8.26 -9.02
C SER A 217 2.97 -9.54 -8.18
N GLN A 218 3.22 -9.46 -6.88
CA GLN A 218 2.96 -10.57 -5.94
C GLN A 218 1.45 -10.86 -5.82
N LEU A 219 0.63 -9.81 -5.77
CA LEU A 219 -0.82 -9.93 -5.79
C LEU A 219 -1.31 -10.68 -7.03
N ILE A 220 -0.81 -10.33 -8.22
CA ILE A 220 -1.22 -10.92 -9.50
C ILE A 220 -0.67 -12.33 -9.66
N CYS A 221 0.59 -12.56 -9.29
CA CYS A 221 1.34 -13.79 -9.47
C CYS A 221 1.78 -14.39 -8.12
N PRO A 222 0.86 -14.90 -7.28
CA PRO A 222 1.16 -15.29 -5.90
C PRO A 222 2.15 -16.47 -5.78
N ASP A 223 2.26 -17.27 -6.82
CA ASP A 223 3.12 -18.45 -6.83
C ASP A 223 4.56 -18.13 -7.29
N GLN A 224 4.81 -16.90 -7.75
CA GLN A 224 6.13 -16.48 -8.21
C GLN A 224 7.00 -16.07 -7.03
N LYS A 225 7.94 -16.97 -6.64
CA LYS A 225 8.90 -16.73 -5.56
C LYS A 225 10.16 -16.10 -6.09
N LEU A 226 10.48 -14.88 -5.61
CA LEU A 226 11.72 -14.20 -5.98
C LEU A 226 12.92 -14.99 -5.47
N LYS A 227 13.92 -15.21 -6.34
CA LYS A 227 15.15 -15.89 -6.03
C LYS A 227 16.32 -14.93 -5.83
N GLU A 228 16.49 -14.01 -6.78
CA GLU A 228 17.61 -13.07 -6.78
C GLU A 228 17.28 -11.79 -7.58
N VAL A 229 18.00 -10.72 -7.30
CA VAL A 229 17.89 -9.44 -7.99
C VAL A 229 19.28 -8.94 -8.42
N LEU A 230 19.31 -8.19 -9.53
CA LEU A 230 20.41 -7.32 -9.92
C LEU A 230 19.84 -5.92 -10.10
N CYS A 231 20.41 -4.94 -9.40
CA CYS A 231 19.91 -3.56 -9.41
C CYS A 231 20.99 -2.60 -9.91
N ASP A 232 20.61 -1.70 -10.80
CA ASP A 232 21.43 -0.57 -11.28
C ASP A 232 20.76 0.73 -10.84
N ARG A 233 21.45 1.52 -9.99
CA ARG A 233 20.93 2.71 -9.30
C ARG A 233 21.64 3.96 -9.76
N GLN A 234 20.91 5.03 -10.06
CA GLN A 234 21.46 6.33 -10.45
C GLN A 234 20.87 7.45 -9.58
N ALA A 235 21.70 8.44 -9.27
CA ALA A 235 21.31 9.72 -8.73
C ALA A 235 21.58 10.82 -9.77
N PHE A 236 20.63 11.05 -10.66
CA PHE A 236 20.75 12.11 -11.68
C PHE A 236 20.70 13.50 -11.06
N VAL A 237 19.95 13.66 -9.96
CA VAL A 237 20.01 14.86 -9.11
C VAL A 237 21.06 14.62 -8.03
N GLY A 238 22.27 15.15 -8.26
CA GLY A 238 23.46 14.87 -7.44
C GLY A 238 23.31 15.18 -5.94
N SER A 239 22.43 16.11 -5.56
CA SER A 239 22.14 16.41 -4.13
C SER A 239 21.45 15.29 -3.38
N ARG A 240 20.91 14.27 -4.06
CA ARG A 240 20.24 13.10 -3.47
C ARG A 240 21.21 11.98 -3.10
N TYR A 241 22.40 11.96 -3.71
CA TYR A 241 23.40 10.92 -3.43
C TYR A 241 23.64 10.77 -1.90
N PRO A 242 23.73 9.58 -1.32
CA PRO A 242 23.80 8.25 -1.98
C PRO A 242 22.46 7.59 -2.32
N LEU A 243 21.34 8.28 -2.21
CA LEU A 243 20.02 7.77 -2.60
C LEU A 243 19.84 7.86 -4.11
N GLU A 244 19.13 6.90 -4.67
CA GLU A 244 18.80 6.87 -6.10
C GLU A 244 17.50 7.63 -6.39
N ASP A 245 17.44 8.25 -7.57
CA ASP A 245 16.21 8.84 -8.14
C ASP A 245 15.77 8.13 -9.43
N ASN A 246 16.56 7.14 -9.83
CA ASN A 246 16.27 6.20 -10.90
C ASN A 246 16.89 4.83 -10.58
N ALA A 247 16.19 3.76 -10.91
CA ALA A 247 16.74 2.41 -10.80
C ALA A 247 16.13 1.46 -11.83
N TYR A 248 16.98 0.53 -12.30
CA TYR A 248 16.59 -0.64 -13.09
C TYR A 248 16.88 -1.90 -12.29
N VAL A 249 15.89 -2.79 -12.18
CA VAL A 249 16.03 -4.06 -11.46
C VAL A 249 15.74 -5.21 -12.39
N LEU A 250 16.64 -6.18 -12.45
CA LEU A 250 16.41 -7.50 -13.03
C LEU A 250 16.10 -8.48 -11.91
N MET A 251 15.13 -9.36 -12.12
CA MET A 251 14.64 -10.31 -11.13
C MET A 251 14.63 -11.72 -11.72
N HIS A 252 15.08 -12.70 -10.95
CA HIS A 252 14.90 -14.12 -11.27
C HIS A 252 14.00 -14.78 -10.23
N TYR A 253 13.11 -15.63 -10.69
CA TYR A 253 12.19 -16.39 -9.87
C TYR A 253 12.57 -17.87 -9.78
N GLU A 254 12.15 -18.54 -8.72
CA GLU A 254 12.54 -19.93 -8.44
C GLU A 254 12.10 -20.91 -9.55
N ASP A 255 10.97 -20.67 -10.20
CA ASP A 255 10.42 -21.49 -11.28
C ASP A 255 11.07 -21.25 -12.66
N GLY A 256 12.06 -20.32 -12.71
CA GLY A 256 12.77 -19.91 -13.91
C GLY A 256 12.12 -18.78 -14.70
N ALA A 257 11.04 -18.17 -14.22
CA ALA A 257 10.55 -16.91 -14.76
C ALA A 257 11.57 -15.79 -14.50
N VAL A 258 11.52 -14.74 -15.31
CA VAL A 258 12.37 -13.55 -15.15
C VAL A 258 11.50 -12.30 -15.05
N GLY A 259 12.04 -11.26 -14.41
CA GLY A 259 11.35 -9.98 -14.29
C GLY A 259 12.29 -8.81 -14.54
N ARG A 260 11.71 -7.68 -14.90
CA ARG A 260 12.40 -6.39 -14.91
C ARG A 260 11.50 -5.31 -14.33
N MET A 261 12.11 -4.37 -13.63
CA MET A 261 11.44 -3.18 -13.13
C MET A 261 12.25 -1.95 -13.46
N TRP A 262 11.55 -0.90 -13.88
CA TRP A 262 12.08 0.45 -13.94
C TRP A 262 11.29 1.35 -13.01
N CYS A 263 12.00 2.02 -12.08
CA CYS A 263 11.41 3.08 -11.25
C CYS A 263 12.23 4.37 -11.36
N SER A 264 11.54 5.51 -11.40
CA SER A 264 12.18 6.81 -11.55
C SER A 264 11.26 7.94 -11.10
N CYS A 265 11.79 8.93 -10.40
CA CYS A 265 11.10 10.19 -10.18
C CYS A 265 11.60 11.33 -11.10
N VAL A 266 12.56 11.05 -11.97
CA VAL A 266 13.18 12.03 -12.90
C VAL A 266 12.87 11.75 -14.38
N ASN A 267 11.79 11.03 -14.66
CA ASN A 267 11.28 10.75 -15.99
C ASN A 267 10.48 11.96 -16.51
N ALA A 268 11.17 12.98 -17.00
CA ALA A 268 10.56 14.24 -17.46
C ALA A 268 9.51 14.01 -18.54
N GLY A 269 8.35 14.68 -18.40
CA GLY A 269 7.24 14.60 -19.35
C GLY A 269 6.25 13.48 -19.06
N ASP A 270 6.53 12.59 -18.11
CA ASP A 270 5.60 11.56 -17.66
C ASP A 270 5.01 11.94 -16.30
N MET A 271 3.68 11.96 -16.20
CA MET A 271 2.99 12.47 -15.02
C MET A 271 2.72 11.37 -13.98
N SER A 272 2.43 10.17 -14.43
CA SER A 272 2.15 9.02 -13.57
C SER A 272 2.08 7.78 -14.44
N SER A 273 2.83 6.76 -14.14
CA SER A 273 2.79 5.60 -15.00
C SER A 273 3.32 4.37 -14.29
N GLN A 274 2.41 3.76 -13.55
CA GLN A 274 2.56 2.36 -13.21
C GLN A 274 2.10 1.51 -14.38
N HIS A 275 2.93 0.56 -14.75
CA HIS A 275 2.65 -0.38 -15.81
C HIS A 275 3.08 -1.77 -15.37
N ILE A 276 2.20 -2.74 -15.56
CA ILE A 276 2.41 -4.14 -15.25
C ILE A 276 2.05 -4.97 -16.46
N ARG A 277 2.99 -5.80 -16.91
CA ARG A 277 2.75 -6.79 -17.95
C ARG A 277 3.21 -8.16 -17.50
N ILE A 278 2.30 -9.13 -17.56
CA ILE A 278 2.57 -10.53 -17.23
C ILE A 278 2.52 -11.34 -18.51
N VAL A 279 3.60 -12.02 -18.82
CA VAL A 279 3.76 -12.81 -20.04
C VAL A 279 3.89 -14.28 -19.70
N GLY A 280 2.90 -15.04 -20.13
CA GLY A 280 2.91 -16.49 -20.04
C GLY A 280 3.26 -17.14 -21.37
N SER A 281 3.30 -18.49 -21.38
CA SER A 281 3.59 -19.29 -22.57
C SER A 281 2.46 -19.31 -23.60
N LYS A 282 1.25 -18.87 -23.24
CA LYS A 282 0.05 -18.90 -24.11
C LYS A 282 -0.53 -17.53 -24.36
N ALA A 283 -0.41 -16.61 -23.40
CA ALA A 283 -1.04 -15.29 -23.46
C ALA A 283 -0.30 -14.30 -22.56
N SER A 284 -0.63 -13.02 -22.69
CA SER A 284 -0.16 -11.94 -21.81
C SER A 284 -1.32 -11.08 -21.30
N LEU A 285 -1.11 -10.46 -20.16
CA LEU A 285 -1.95 -9.43 -19.57
C LEU A 285 -1.15 -8.15 -19.42
N GLU A 286 -1.79 -7.00 -19.61
CA GLU A 286 -1.20 -5.69 -19.44
C GLU A 286 -2.18 -4.74 -18.78
N TRP A 287 -1.69 -3.98 -17.79
CA TRP A 287 -2.45 -2.98 -17.05
C TRP A 287 -1.60 -1.74 -16.80
N ASN A 288 -2.23 -0.56 -16.78
CA ASN A 288 -1.60 0.67 -16.32
C ASN A 288 -2.57 1.55 -15.52
N ASP A 289 -2.04 2.39 -14.64
CA ASP A 289 -2.81 3.26 -13.76
C ASP A 289 -3.46 4.47 -14.43
N ALA A 290 -3.06 4.79 -15.66
CA ALA A 290 -3.75 5.83 -16.45
C ALA A 290 -5.12 5.35 -16.98
N ARG A 291 -5.33 4.04 -17.03
CA ARG A 291 -6.61 3.40 -17.39
C ARG A 291 -6.90 2.22 -16.47
N PRO A 292 -7.11 2.44 -15.17
CA PRO A 292 -7.14 1.37 -14.17
C PRO A 292 -8.31 0.39 -14.35
N ASP A 293 -9.36 0.81 -15.04
CA ASP A 293 -10.55 0.02 -15.32
C ASP A 293 -10.43 -0.95 -16.50
N VAL A 294 -9.24 -1.04 -17.12
CA VAL A 294 -9.04 -1.83 -18.32
C VAL A 294 -7.80 -2.72 -18.18
N VAL A 295 -7.98 -4.00 -18.49
CA VAL A 295 -6.89 -4.95 -18.70
C VAL A 295 -6.88 -5.37 -20.17
N LYS A 296 -5.71 -5.29 -20.78
CA LYS A 296 -5.45 -5.85 -22.09
C LYS A 296 -5.09 -7.32 -21.95
N TYR A 297 -5.79 -8.18 -22.66
CA TYR A 297 -5.53 -9.61 -22.74
C TYR A 297 -5.23 -10.01 -24.18
N GLN A 298 -4.11 -10.69 -24.38
CA GLN A 298 -3.70 -11.09 -25.72
C GLN A 298 -3.24 -12.56 -25.74
N ILE A 299 -4.00 -13.38 -26.43
CA ILE A 299 -3.65 -14.77 -26.70
C ILE A 299 -2.75 -14.81 -27.93
N GLN A 300 -1.70 -15.61 -27.88
CA GLN A 300 -0.77 -15.74 -29.01
C GLN A 300 -1.50 -16.12 -30.29
N GLY A 301 -1.34 -15.31 -31.35
CA GLY A 301 -1.95 -15.52 -32.65
C GLY A 301 -3.44 -15.13 -32.76
N GLN A 302 -3.99 -14.48 -31.73
CA GLN A 302 -5.39 -13.99 -31.75
C GLN A 302 -5.43 -12.46 -31.63
N PRO A 303 -6.56 -11.82 -31.99
CA PRO A 303 -6.78 -10.40 -31.78
C PRO A 303 -6.70 -10.02 -30.30
N GLU A 304 -6.25 -8.81 -30.04
CA GLU A 304 -6.23 -8.21 -28.72
C GLU A 304 -7.65 -8.04 -28.15
N GLN A 305 -7.81 -8.34 -26.87
CA GLN A 305 -9.05 -8.15 -26.13
C GLN A 305 -8.82 -7.11 -25.02
N LEU A 306 -9.77 -6.19 -24.86
CA LEU A 306 -9.83 -5.27 -23.74
C LEU A 306 -10.93 -5.73 -22.78
N LEU A 307 -10.53 -6.02 -21.55
CA LEU A 307 -11.43 -6.39 -20.47
C LEU A 307 -11.73 -5.13 -19.64
N TYR A 308 -13.01 -4.82 -19.48
CA TYR A 308 -13.47 -3.63 -18.75
C TYR A 308 -14.06 -4.02 -17.41
N ARG A 309 -13.80 -3.19 -16.38
CA ARG A 309 -14.35 -3.33 -15.03
C ARG A 309 -15.89 -3.32 -15.03
N GLY A 310 -16.46 -4.00 -14.04
CA GLY A 310 -17.89 -3.97 -13.73
C GLY A 310 -18.79 -4.75 -14.69
N LEU A 311 -18.22 -5.62 -15.54
CA LEU A 311 -18.98 -6.44 -16.49
C LEU A 311 -19.03 -7.91 -16.05
N ASP A 312 -20.14 -8.58 -16.33
CA ASP A 312 -20.47 -9.93 -15.85
C ASP A 312 -19.51 -11.05 -16.29
N TYR A 313 -18.72 -10.81 -17.33
CA TYR A 313 -17.71 -11.79 -17.78
C TYR A 313 -16.45 -11.83 -16.92
N LEU A 314 -16.29 -10.88 -16.00
CA LEU A 314 -15.15 -10.84 -15.08
C LEU A 314 -15.29 -11.90 -13.99
N ASP A 315 -14.16 -12.26 -13.41
CA ASP A 315 -14.14 -13.12 -12.23
C ASP A 315 -14.87 -12.48 -11.05
N ALA A 316 -15.51 -13.30 -10.23
CA ALA A 316 -16.27 -12.82 -9.07
C ALA A 316 -15.41 -12.00 -8.10
N SER A 317 -14.12 -12.33 -7.94
CA SER A 317 -13.20 -11.60 -7.08
C SER A 317 -12.93 -10.17 -7.56
N ALA A 318 -13.02 -9.92 -8.87
CA ALA A 318 -12.89 -8.58 -9.45
C ALA A 318 -14.18 -7.74 -9.34
N GLN A 319 -15.29 -8.33 -8.91
CA GLN A 319 -16.58 -7.67 -8.74
C GLN A 319 -16.94 -7.42 -7.26
N GLU A 320 -16.20 -7.99 -6.33
CA GLU A 320 -16.48 -7.90 -4.89
C GLU A 320 -16.49 -6.47 -4.34
N ASP A 321 -15.64 -5.60 -4.88
CA ASP A 321 -15.48 -4.22 -4.42
C ASP A 321 -16.18 -3.20 -5.35
N GLU A 322 -16.97 -3.67 -6.30
CA GLU A 322 -17.69 -2.81 -7.25
C GLU A 322 -18.64 -1.85 -6.52
N ARG A 323 -18.48 -0.54 -6.76
CA ARG A 323 -19.25 0.52 -6.08
C ARG A 323 -20.07 1.40 -7.01
N ILE A 324 -19.62 1.60 -8.24
CA ILE A 324 -20.13 2.70 -9.07
C ILE A 324 -20.63 2.26 -10.45
N GLY A 325 -20.65 0.95 -10.74
CA GLY A 325 -21.12 0.39 -12.01
C GLY A 325 -20.14 0.55 -13.17
N ALA A 326 -20.36 -0.24 -14.22
CA ALA A 326 -19.43 -0.40 -15.34
C ALA A 326 -19.17 0.87 -16.17
N LEU A 327 -20.10 1.83 -16.18
CA LEU A 327 -20.02 3.03 -17.03
C LEU A 327 -19.34 4.23 -16.36
N HIS A 328 -18.79 4.05 -15.17
CA HIS A 328 -18.11 5.10 -14.41
C HIS A 328 -16.66 4.74 -14.21
N TYR A 329 -15.78 5.74 -14.21
CA TYR A 329 -14.35 5.52 -14.03
C TYR A 329 -13.98 5.50 -12.55
N THR A 330 -13.08 4.57 -12.17
CA THR A 330 -12.48 4.54 -10.84
C THR A 330 -11.20 5.36 -10.80
N GLY A 331 -10.90 5.88 -9.62
CA GLY A 331 -9.67 6.62 -9.34
C GLY A 331 -8.89 6.03 -8.16
N LEU A 332 -7.78 6.69 -7.83
CA LEU A 332 -6.91 6.26 -6.74
C LEU A 332 -7.65 6.10 -5.40
N ILE A 333 -8.62 6.99 -5.11
CA ILE A 333 -9.39 6.93 -3.85
C ILE A 333 -10.31 5.71 -3.83
N ASP A 334 -10.81 5.23 -4.97
CA ASP A 334 -11.58 3.98 -5.04
C ASP A 334 -10.71 2.79 -4.64
N SER A 335 -9.47 2.74 -5.16
CA SER A 335 -8.49 1.72 -4.77
C SER A 335 -8.19 1.75 -3.26
N TRP A 336 -7.94 2.94 -2.69
CA TRP A 336 -7.74 3.09 -1.25
C TRP A 336 -8.97 2.65 -0.45
N SER A 337 -10.17 3.03 -0.87
CA SER A 337 -11.41 2.64 -0.19
C SER A 337 -11.62 1.10 -0.21
N ASN A 338 -11.26 0.43 -1.31
CA ASN A 338 -11.30 -1.02 -1.40
C ASN A 338 -10.35 -1.68 -0.40
N LEU A 339 -9.14 -1.14 -0.24
CA LEU A 339 -8.19 -1.64 0.76
C LEU A 339 -8.69 -1.45 2.18
N TYR A 340 -9.15 -0.24 2.53
CA TYR A 340 -9.65 0.03 3.88
C TYR A 340 -10.84 -0.85 4.24
N LYS A 341 -11.73 -1.10 3.30
CA LYS A 341 -12.82 -2.05 3.49
C LYS A 341 -12.32 -3.45 3.81
N ARG A 342 -11.30 -3.93 3.10
CA ARG A 342 -10.67 -5.23 3.36
C ARG A 342 -9.96 -5.27 4.71
N PHE A 343 -9.29 -4.19 5.10
CA PHE A 343 -8.67 -4.07 6.42
C PHE A 343 -9.72 -4.19 7.53
N ALA A 344 -10.86 -3.48 7.41
CA ALA A 344 -11.94 -3.60 8.38
C ALA A 344 -12.51 -5.02 8.45
N ILE A 345 -12.67 -5.70 7.31
CA ILE A 345 -13.17 -7.08 7.26
C ILE A 345 -12.24 -8.04 8.00
N VAL A 346 -10.92 -7.97 7.75
CA VAL A 346 -9.98 -8.90 8.40
C VAL A 346 -9.81 -8.60 9.88
N MET A 347 -9.86 -7.32 10.29
CA MET A 347 -9.80 -6.92 11.69
C MET A 347 -11.05 -7.39 12.46
N ASP A 348 -12.24 -7.18 11.91
CA ASP A 348 -13.49 -7.68 12.47
C ASP A 348 -13.52 -9.22 12.56
N ALA A 349 -13.05 -9.90 11.52
CA ALA A 349 -12.92 -11.35 11.51
C ALA A 349 -11.96 -11.84 12.60
N LYS A 350 -10.81 -11.17 12.75
CA LYS A 350 -9.82 -11.50 13.78
C LYS A 350 -10.38 -11.34 15.18
N ASP A 351 -11.04 -10.22 15.47
CA ASP A 351 -11.66 -9.97 16.78
C ASP A 351 -12.77 -10.99 17.13
N ARG A 352 -13.44 -11.55 16.11
CA ARG A 352 -14.45 -12.60 16.28
C ARG A 352 -13.89 -14.03 16.29
N GLY A 353 -12.59 -14.21 16.03
CA GLY A 353 -11.98 -15.55 15.88
C GLY A 353 -12.37 -16.27 14.60
N ASP A 354 -12.76 -15.55 13.53
CA ASP A 354 -13.10 -16.08 12.20
C ASP A 354 -11.82 -16.20 11.35
N GLU A 355 -11.01 -17.20 11.67
CA GLU A 355 -9.74 -17.45 10.99
C GLU A 355 -9.93 -17.81 9.49
N GLU A 356 -11.08 -18.34 9.11
CA GLU A 356 -11.39 -18.65 7.70
C GLU A 356 -11.46 -17.36 6.87
N THR A 357 -12.20 -16.36 7.36
CA THR A 357 -12.27 -15.05 6.70
C THR A 357 -10.91 -14.37 6.69
N VAL A 358 -10.15 -14.38 7.80
CA VAL A 358 -8.80 -13.78 7.86
C VAL A 358 -7.90 -14.37 6.78
N LYS A 359 -7.95 -15.69 6.56
CA LYS A 359 -7.13 -16.39 5.56
C LYS A 359 -7.55 -16.12 4.12
N ASN A 360 -8.84 -15.93 3.86
CA ASN A 360 -9.38 -15.89 2.49
C ASN A 360 -9.48 -14.47 1.92
N VAL A 361 -9.48 -13.43 2.76
CA VAL A 361 -9.50 -12.06 2.26
C VAL A 361 -8.13 -11.67 1.74
N ILE A 362 -8.07 -11.22 0.49
CA ILE A 362 -6.84 -10.77 -0.15
C ILE A 362 -6.60 -9.31 0.23
N TYR A 363 -5.55 -9.04 0.98
CA TYR A 363 -5.11 -7.70 1.37
C TYR A 363 -3.58 -7.67 1.55
N PRO A 364 -2.93 -6.50 1.50
CA PRO A 364 -1.51 -6.38 1.84
C PRO A 364 -1.32 -6.49 3.36
N ASP A 365 -0.92 -7.67 3.79
CA ASP A 365 -0.65 -8.01 5.18
C ASP A 365 0.81 -7.72 5.58
N LEU A 366 1.14 -8.05 6.80
CA LEU A 366 2.48 -7.86 7.38
C LEU A 366 3.58 -8.62 6.61
N GLU A 367 3.29 -9.84 6.14
CA GLU A 367 4.25 -10.64 5.37
C GLU A 367 4.62 -9.96 4.05
N HIS A 368 3.63 -9.42 3.34
CA HIS A 368 3.89 -8.66 2.12
C HIS A 368 4.71 -7.39 2.40
N GLY A 369 4.51 -6.76 3.58
CA GLY A 369 5.34 -5.65 4.02
C GLY A 369 6.79 -6.06 4.28
N ILE A 370 7.01 -7.19 4.95
CA ILE A 370 8.33 -7.78 5.21
C ILE A 370 9.03 -8.14 3.90
N ASP A 371 8.31 -8.77 2.96
CA ASP A 371 8.85 -9.09 1.63
C ASP A 371 9.25 -7.83 0.86
N GLY A 372 8.47 -6.75 0.98
CA GLY A 372 8.82 -5.45 0.43
C GLY A 372 10.13 -4.88 0.99
N ILE A 373 10.36 -5.00 2.31
CA ILE A 373 11.62 -4.59 2.94
C ILE A 373 12.79 -5.46 2.44
N LYS A 374 12.63 -6.77 2.43
CA LYS A 374 13.66 -7.72 1.94
C LYS A 374 14.04 -7.39 0.49
N TRP A 375 13.05 -7.08 -0.34
CA TRP A 375 13.27 -6.70 -1.73
C TRP A 375 14.03 -5.37 -1.88
N ILE A 376 13.65 -4.31 -1.13
CA ILE A 376 14.36 -3.02 -1.13
C ILE A 376 15.83 -3.22 -0.71
N ASN A 377 16.06 -3.96 0.37
CA ASN A 377 17.40 -4.17 0.91
C ASN A 377 18.26 -4.99 -0.06
N ALA A 378 17.71 -6.04 -0.67
CA ALA A 378 18.40 -6.82 -1.70
C ALA A 378 18.77 -5.95 -2.92
N CYS A 379 17.87 -5.09 -3.40
CA CYS A 379 18.16 -4.14 -4.48
C CYS A 379 19.25 -3.14 -4.09
N ALA A 380 19.21 -2.61 -2.86
CA ALA A 380 20.21 -1.65 -2.39
C ALA A 380 21.60 -2.27 -2.21
N GLU A 381 21.69 -3.55 -1.86
CA GLU A 381 22.93 -4.29 -1.64
C GLU A 381 23.51 -4.88 -2.94
N SER A 382 22.69 -5.10 -3.96
CA SER A 382 23.08 -5.61 -5.27
C SER A 382 23.68 -4.53 -6.19
N ALA A 383 23.58 -3.25 -5.83
CA ALA A 383 23.96 -2.10 -6.68
C ALA A 383 25.44 -1.71 -6.56
#